data_264db2a0420f5b243a8cd93ba7973846
#
_entry.id   264db2a0420f5b243a8cd93ba7973846
#
_cell.length_a   1.000
_cell.length_b   1.000
_cell.length_c   1.000
_cell.angle_alpha   90.00
_cell.angle_beta   90.00
_cell.angle_gamma   90.00
#
_symmetry.space_group_name_H-M   'P 1'
#
loop_
_entity.id
_entity.type
_entity.pdbx_description
1 polymer ?
#
loop_
_entity_poly.entity_id
_entity_poly.type
_entity_poly.pdbx_seq_one_letter_code
_entity_poly.pdbx_strand_id
1 'polypeptide(L)'
;ICDQVALTAFGAPFEVPMNPAYMEPESPQGQNPEADFIWDCDCRNIRKTPYQVVFHARDNAVPVNLTNVKTVSISVIGPPVANFAAVSEGTSAHLSWNPYLCSNAEALRVYRKIGIDADEPAPCETGVGVGYQLIADFLPSQTTEFTDNNHGAGLQQGVTYCYRMVAVFHDGVEGKAGEKACVMLANDAPLMTHVTNDSVDLTLGYVVVAWTAPQDIDSSQYASPYSYR
;
A
#
# COMPACT_ATOMS: atom_id res chain seq x y z
N ILE A 1 -48.04 -27.75 -15.33
CA ILE A 1 -46.81 -27.29 -16.02
C ILE A 1 -46.09 -26.43 -15.02
N CYS A 2 -44.91 -26.84 -14.65
CA CYS A 2 -44.09 -26.01 -13.75
C CYS A 2 -43.48 -24.87 -14.58
N ASP A 3 -43.60 -23.65 -14.08
CA ASP A 3 -42.98 -22.48 -14.73
C ASP A 3 -41.49 -22.63 -14.80
N GLN A 4 -40.89 -22.20 -15.90
CA GLN A 4 -39.46 -22.16 -16.08
C GLN A 4 -38.98 -20.72 -15.95
N VAL A 5 -37.86 -20.53 -15.30
CA VAL A 5 -37.17 -19.22 -15.16
C VAL A 5 -35.95 -19.20 -16.07
N ALA A 6 -35.77 -18.09 -16.77
CA ALA A 6 -34.54 -17.78 -17.52
C ALA A 6 -33.75 -16.71 -16.77
N LEU A 7 -32.45 -16.92 -16.63
CA LEU A 7 -31.52 -15.92 -16.09
C LEU A 7 -30.71 -15.27 -17.22
N THR A 8 -30.57 -13.94 -17.13
CA THR A 8 -29.70 -13.16 -18.00
C THR A 8 -28.93 -12.15 -17.17
N ALA A 9 -27.78 -11.72 -17.64
CA ALA A 9 -27.02 -10.65 -17.04
C ALA A 9 -26.50 -9.69 -18.10
N PHE A 10 -26.40 -8.43 -17.74
CA PHE A 10 -25.86 -7.39 -18.61
C PHE A 10 -25.22 -6.27 -17.79
N GLY A 11 -24.39 -5.48 -18.43
CA GLY A 11 -23.69 -4.35 -17.79
C GLY A 11 -22.28 -4.17 -18.31
N ALA A 12 -21.60 -3.15 -17.81
CA ALA A 12 -20.32 -2.74 -18.31
C ALA A 12 -19.22 -3.85 -18.35
N PRO A 13 -19.16 -4.82 -17.44
CA PRO A 13 -18.18 -5.91 -17.54
C PRO A 13 -18.31 -6.78 -18.80
N PHE A 14 -19.53 -6.92 -19.34
CA PHE A 14 -19.77 -7.69 -20.57
C PHE A 14 -19.35 -6.94 -21.85
N GLU A 15 -19.15 -5.62 -21.76
CA GLU A 15 -18.87 -4.73 -22.88
C GLU A 15 -17.41 -4.27 -22.95
N VAL A 16 -16.57 -4.70 -21.98
CA VAL A 16 -15.13 -4.33 -22.03
C VAL A 16 -14.45 -4.95 -23.24
N PRO A 17 -13.54 -4.23 -23.93
CA PRO A 17 -12.96 -4.69 -25.20
C PRO A 17 -12.08 -5.93 -25.09
N MET A 18 -11.53 -6.16 -23.89
CA MET A 18 -10.63 -7.27 -23.61
C MET A 18 -11.13 -8.02 -22.37
N ASN A 19 -11.14 -9.36 -22.48
CA ASN A 19 -11.63 -10.24 -21.42
C ASN A 19 -13.02 -9.83 -20.89
N PRO A 20 -14.06 -9.71 -21.75
CA PRO A 20 -15.40 -9.40 -21.28
C PRO A 20 -15.90 -10.48 -20.33
N ALA A 21 -16.72 -10.08 -19.36
CA ALA A 21 -17.40 -11.02 -18.48
C ALA A 21 -18.37 -11.90 -19.27
N TYR A 22 -18.65 -13.08 -18.73
CA TYR A 22 -19.65 -14.00 -19.27
C TYR A 22 -20.35 -14.76 -18.15
N MET A 23 -21.43 -15.41 -18.48
CA MET A 23 -22.13 -16.33 -17.60
C MET A 23 -21.94 -17.77 -18.07
N GLU A 24 -21.80 -18.68 -17.13
CA GLU A 24 -21.72 -20.11 -17.43
C GLU A 24 -22.72 -20.90 -16.60
N PRO A 25 -23.71 -21.56 -17.21
CA PRO A 25 -24.06 -21.49 -18.65
C PRO A 25 -24.55 -20.09 -19.09
N GLU A 26 -24.39 -19.74 -20.36
CA GLU A 26 -24.68 -18.40 -20.89
C GLU A 26 -26.14 -17.96 -20.72
N SER A 27 -27.09 -18.87 -20.87
CA SER A 27 -28.51 -18.62 -20.79
C SER A 27 -29.24 -19.73 -20.02
N PRO A 28 -29.02 -19.85 -18.71
CA PRO A 28 -29.60 -20.93 -17.93
C PRO A 28 -31.13 -20.81 -17.85
N GLN A 29 -31.80 -21.92 -18.05
CA GLN A 29 -33.26 -22.02 -17.97
C GLN A 29 -33.65 -23.28 -17.19
N GLY A 30 -34.73 -23.16 -16.40
CA GLY A 30 -35.23 -24.30 -15.61
C GLY A 30 -36.12 -23.84 -14.47
N GLN A 31 -36.49 -24.75 -13.59
CA GLN A 31 -37.29 -24.42 -12.39
C GLN A 31 -36.43 -23.63 -11.37
N ASN A 32 -35.17 -23.98 -11.21
CA ASN A 32 -34.19 -23.31 -10.36
C ASN A 32 -32.87 -23.17 -11.17
N PRO A 33 -32.80 -22.26 -12.16
CA PRO A 33 -31.62 -22.09 -12.96
C PRO A 33 -30.51 -21.43 -12.13
N GLU A 34 -29.26 -21.90 -12.32
CA GLU A 34 -28.07 -21.35 -11.72
C GLU A 34 -27.04 -21.07 -12.81
N ALA A 35 -26.21 -20.06 -12.60
CA ALA A 35 -25.08 -19.74 -13.43
C ALA A 35 -24.01 -19.02 -12.64
N ASP A 36 -22.75 -19.23 -13.01
CA ASP A 36 -21.62 -18.47 -12.50
C ASP A 36 -21.42 -17.22 -13.36
N PHE A 37 -21.19 -16.09 -12.71
CA PHE A 37 -20.69 -14.88 -13.36
C PHE A 37 -19.17 -14.91 -13.29
N ILE A 38 -18.50 -14.93 -14.44
CA ILE A 38 -17.05 -15.05 -14.56
C ILE A 38 -16.53 -13.79 -15.26
N TRP A 39 -15.57 -13.14 -14.61
CA TRP A 39 -14.87 -11.99 -15.17
C TRP A 39 -13.39 -11.99 -14.79
N ASP A 40 -12.53 -12.25 -15.77
CA ASP A 40 -11.07 -12.16 -15.63
C ASP A 40 -10.62 -10.72 -15.89
N CYS A 41 -10.74 -9.87 -14.85
CA CYS A 41 -10.38 -8.46 -14.93
C CYS A 41 -8.87 -8.27 -14.78
N ASP A 42 -8.34 -7.22 -15.42
CA ASP A 42 -6.91 -6.86 -15.39
C ASP A 42 -6.68 -5.38 -15.03
N CYS A 43 -5.42 -4.93 -15.08
CA CYS A 43 -5.04 -3.57 -14.75
C CYS A 43 -5.82 -2.49 -15.52
N ARG A 44 -6.28 -2.77 -16.73
CA ARG A 44 -7.04 -1.82 -17.59
C ARG A 44 -8.45 -1.58 -17.06
N ASN A 45 -8.95 -2.47 -16.22
CA ASN A 45 -10.29 -2.37 -15.64
C ASN A 45 -10.30 -1.55 -14.33
N ILE A 46 -9.13 -1.13 -13.83
CA ILE A 46 -9.02 -0.33 -12.61
C ILE A 46 -9.57 1.07 -12.88
N ARG A 47 -10.58 1.48 -12.12
CA ARG A 47 -11.19 2.80 -12.21
C ARG A 47 -11.93 3.15 -10.91
N LYS A 48 -12.12 4.46 -10.69
CA LYS A 48 -12.82 4.99 -9.53
C LYS A 48 -14.31 4.59 -9.48
N THR A 49 -14.97 4.61 -10.63
CA THR A 49 -16.40 4.28 -10.73
C THR A 49 -16.60 2.77 -10.78
N PRO A 50 -17.36 2.16 -9.84
CA PRO A 50 -17.65 0.74 -9.88
C PRO A 50 -18.37 0.31 -11.17
N TYR A 51 -18.14 -0.91 -11.58
CA TYR A 51 -18.90 -1.57 -12.63
C TYR A 51 -20.24 -2.03 -12.08
N GLN A 52 -21.30 -1.85 -12.87
CA GLN A 52 -22.63 -2.33 -12.53
C GLN A 52 -22.95 -3.55 -13.38
N VAL A 53 -23.41 -4.62 -12.71
CA VAL A 53 -23.94 -5.82 -13.35
C VAL A 53 -25.39 -5.98 -12.91
N VAL A 54 -26.27 -6.10 -13.86
CA VAL A 54 -27.70 -6.32 -13.64
C VAL A 54 -28.04 -7.76 -13.98
N PHE A 55 -28.46 -8.52 -12.98
CA PHE A 55 -29.00 -9.86 -13.13
C PHE A 55 -30.51 -9.79 -13.24
N HIS A 56 -31.07 -10.46 -14.22
CA HIS A 56 -32.48 -10.47 -14.52
C HIS A 56 -32.99 -11.90 -14.58
N ALA A 57 -33.96 -12.21 -13.76
CA ALA A 57 -34.69 -13.48 -13.75
C ALA A 57 -36.12 -13.24 -14.30
N ARG A 58 -36.53 -14.04 -15.27
CA ARG A 58 -37.87 -13.96 -15.87
C ARG A 58 -38.44 -15.35 -16.02
N ASP A 59 -39.69 -15.52 -15.58
CA ASP A 59 -40.45 -16.74 -15.81
C ASP A 59 -41.18 -16.75 -17.15
N ASN A 60 -41.75 -17.91 -17.49
CA ASN A 60 -42.53 -18.11 -18.69
C ASN A 60 -44.04 -18.20 -18.41
N ALA A 61 -44.51 -17.69 -17.26
CA ALA A 61 -45.91 -17.72 -16.87
C ALA A 61 -46.82 -16.98 -17.85
N VAL A 62 -48.00 -17.52 -18.09
CA VAL A 62 -49.05 -16.95 -18.96
C VAL A 62 -50.30 -16.69 -18.13
N PRO A 63 -50.95 -15.52 -18.17
CA PRO A 63 -50.77 -14.43 -19.17
C PRO A 63 -49.71 -13.37 -18.81
N VAL A 64 -49.10 -13.40 -17.64
CA VAL A 64 -48.18 -12.38 -17.19
C VAL A 64 -46.86 -13.04 -16.72
N ASN A 65 -45.76 -12.65 -17.32
CA ASN A 65 -44.42 -13.06 -16.84
C ASN A 65 -44.07 -12.30 -15.58
N LEU A 66 -43.55 -13.00 -14.57
CA LEU A 66 -42.94 -12.39 -13.41
C LEU A 66 -41.46 -12.16 -13.67
N THR A 67 -40.96 -11.01 -13.21
CA THR A 67 -39.54 -10.66 -13.36
C THR A 67 -38.95 -10.19 -12.03
N ASN A 68 -37.71 -10.54 -11.81
CA ASN A 68 -36.91 -10.03 -10.68
C ASN A 68 -35.57 -9.51 -11.21
N VAL A 69 -35.12 -8.38 -10.67
CA VAL A 69 -33.89 -7.72 -11.09
C VAL A 69 -33.02 -7.43 -9.88
N LYS A 70 -31.75 -7.79 -9.97
CA LYS A 70 -30.78 -7.47 -8.93
C LYS A 70 -29.55 -6.85 -9.55
N THR A 71 -29.11 -5.70 -9.01
CA THR A 71 -27.88 -5.02 -9.43
C THR A 71 -26.76 -5.29 -8.42
N VAL A 72 -25.58 -5.60 -8.93
CA VAL A 72 -24.34 -5.78 -8.16
C VAL A 72 -23.32 -4.76 -8.63
N SER A 73 -22.64 -4.11 -7.68
CA SER A 73 -21.55 -3.18 -7.93
C SER A 73 -20.22 -3.89 -7.72
N ILE A 74 -19.34 -3.82 -8.72
CA ILE A 74 -18.00 -4.44 -8.70
C ILE A 74 -16.96 -3.35 -8.80
N SER A 75 -16.08 -3.21 -7.78
CA SER A 75 -14.92 -2.34 -7.81
C SER A 75 -13.69 -3.16 -8.15
N VAL A 76 -12.95 -2.75 -9.19
CA VAL A 76 -11.66 -3.35 -9.53
C VAL A 76 -10.57 -2.48 -8.91
N ILE A 77 -9.79 -3.07 -8.02
CA ILE A 77 -8.78 -2.38 -7.22
C ILE A 77 -7.39 -2.79 -7.71
N GLY A 78 -6.48 -1.81 -7.85
CA GLY A 78 -5.10 -2.06 -8.22
C GLY A 78 -4.38 -2.94 -7.19
N PRO A 79 -3.52 -3.89 -7.63
CA PRO A 79 -2.78 -4.75 -6.72
C PRO A 79 -1.81 -3.95 -5.84
N PRO A 80 -1.40 -4.50 -4.68
CA PRO A 80 -0.39 -3.88 -3.84
C PRO A 80 0.98 -3.88 -4.52
N VAL A 81 1.85 -2.94 -4.11
CA VAL A 81 3.27 -2.96 -4.47
C VAL A 81 3.92 -4.17 -3.80
N ALA A 82 4.67 -4.96 -4.57
CA ALA A 82 5.27 -6.21 -4.10
C ALA A 82 6.70 -6.03 -3.56
N ASN A 83 7.07 -6.83 -2.55
CA ASN A 83 8.41 -6.87 -1.94
C ASN A 83 8.86 -5.51 -1.41
N PHE A 84 7.94 -4.77 -0.80
CA PHE A 84 8.22 -3.48 -0.19
C PHE A 84 9.03 -3.67 1.10
N ALA A 85 10.21 -3.06 1.17
CA ALA A 85 11.14 -3.16 2.28
C ALA A 85 11.68 -1.77 2.68
N ALA A 86 12.09 -1.63 3.94
CA ALA A 86 12.70 -0.43 4.48
C ALA A 86 13.97 -0.81 5.26
N VAL A 87 15.06 -0.11 5.01
CA VAL A 87 16.35 -0.29 5.70
C VAL A 87 16.83 1.07 6.20
N SER A 88 17.43 1.09 7.40
CA SER A 88 17.97 2.32 7.96
C SER A 88 19.35 2.64 7.36
N GLU A 89 19.56 3.91 7.02
CA GLU A 89 20.82 4.44 6.50
C GLU A 89 21.15 5.74 7.24
N GLY A 90 21.80 5.62 8.40
CA GLY A 90 22.13 6.77 9.25
C GLY A 90 20.87 7.52 9.70
N THR A 91 20.67 8.74 9.21
CA THR A 91 19.47 9.56 9.47
C THR A 91 18.42 9.49 8.37
N SER A 92 18.46 8.46 7.54
CA SER A 92 17.53 8.23 6.43
C SER A 92 16.99 6.81 6.47
N ALA A 93 15.86 6.59 5.79
CA ALA A 93 15.34 5.26 5.51
C ALA A 93 15.37 5.02 3.99
N HIS A 94 16.06 3.98 3.58
CA HIS A 94 16.04 3.51 2.19
C HIS A 94 14.92 2.52 2.00
N LEU A 95 14.03 2.83 1.06
CA LEU A 95 12.87 2.02 0.69
C LEU A 95 13.13 1.37 -0.67
N SER A 96 12.79 0.10 -0.79
CA SER A 96 12.94 -0.65 -2.04
C SER A 96 11.73 -1.55 -2.30
N TRP A 97 11.43 -1.80 -3.58
CA TRP A 97 10.32 -2.63 -4.01
C TRP A 97 10.51 -3.15 -5.44
N ASN A 98 9.68 -4.10 -5.85
CA ASN A 98 9.69 -4.57 -7.23
C ASN A 98 9.01 -3.57 -8.18
N PRO A 99 9.38 -3.56 -9.49
CA PRO A 99 8.65 -2.81 -10.50
C PRO A 99 7.15 -3.10 -10.40
N TYR A 100 6.34 -2.04 -10.49
CA TYR A 100 4.90 -2.19 -10.32
C TYR A 100 4.27 -2.97 -11.49
N LEU A 101 3.37 -3.88 -11.18
CA LEU A 101 2.79 -4.83 -12.13
C LEU A 101 1.97 -4.12 -13.24
N CYS A 102 1.20 -3.10 -12.87
CA CYS A 102 0.30 -2.43 -13.79
C CYS A 102 0.98 -1.24 -14.48
N SER A 103 1.32 -1.37 -15.76
CA SER A 103 1.98 -0.33 -16.55
C SER A 103 1.13 0.93 -16.78
N ASN A 104 -0.19 0.86 -16.55
CA ASN A 104 -1.12 1.97 -16.63
C ASN A 104 -1.29 2.73 -15.29
N ALA A 105 -0.51 2.41 -14.27
CA ALA A 105 -0.41 3.25 -13.09
C ALA A 105 0.29 4.57 -13.45
N GLU A 106 -0.31 5.69 -13.09
CA GLU A 106 0.21 7.03 -13.36
C GLU A 106 1.37 7.38 -12.43
N ALA A 107 1.29 6.92 -11.17
CA ALA A 107 2.28 7.20 -10.16
C ALA A 107 2.26 6.17 -9.02
N LEU A 108 3.31 6.19 -8.20
CA LEU A 108 3.35 5.58 -6.87
C LEU A 108 3.40 6.67 -5.81
N ARG A 109 2.75 6.42 -4.68
CA ARG A 109 2.76 7.26 -3.48
C ARG A 109 3.39 6.53 -2.33
N VAL A 110 4.24 7.23 -1.58
CA VAL A 110 4.85 6.72 -0.35
C VAL A 110 4.29 7.48 0.83
N TYR A 111 3.88 6.73 1.84
CA TYR A 111 3.34 7.25 3.08
C TYR A 111 4.18 6.78 4.26
N ARG A 112 4.34 7.65 5.26
CA ARG A 112 5.10 7.41 6.49
C ARG A 112 4.21 7.57 7.71
N LYS A 113 4.37 6.68 8.69
CA LYS A 113 3.79 6.78 10.03
C LYS A 113 4.91 6.69 11.05
N ILE A 114 4.89 7.55 12.07
CA ILE A 114 5.83 7.51 13.18
C ILE A 114 5.30 6.55 14.24
N GLY A 115 6.18 5.68 14.74
CA GLY A 115 5.85 4.65 15.72
C GLY A 115 5.40 3.33 15.09
N ILE A 116 5.01 2.40 15.95
CA ILE A 116 4.57 1.06 15.53
C ILE A 116 3.17 1.16 14.92
N ASP A 117 3.00 0.52 13.79
CA ASP A 117 1.69 0.36 13.15
C ASP A 117 1.16 -1.05 13.41
N ALA A 118 0.05 -1.15 14.16
CA ALA A 118 -0.62 -2.42 14.43
C ALA A 118 -1.75 -2.72 13.43
N ASP A 119 -2.13 -1.72 12.61
CA ASP A 119 -3.29 -1.81 11.73
C ASP A 119 -2.93 -2.52 10.42
N GLU A 120 -3.79 -3.43 9.99
CA GLU A 120 -3.74 -4.05 8.67
C GLU A 120 -5.00 -3.65 7.89
N PRO A 121 -4.87 -3.07 6.69
CA PRO A 121 -6.03 -2.74 5.87
C PRO A 121 -6.86 -3.98 5.53
N ALA A 122 -8.17 -3.82 5.52
CA ALA A 122 -9.06 -4.91 5.11
C ALA A 122 -8.77 -5.37 3.67
N PRO A 123 -9.12 -6.61 3.28
CA PRO A 123 -8.79 -7.16 1.97
C PRO A 123 -9.25 -6.32 0.77
N CYS A 124 -10.37 -5.58 0.90
CA CYS A 124 -10.94 -4.74 -0.13
C CYS A 124 -10.83 -3.23 0.18
N GLU A 125 -10.01 -2.85 1.15
CA GLU A 125 -9.78 -1.46 1.51
C GLU A 125 -8.68 -0.85 0.63
N THR A 126 -8.93 0.37 0.13
CA THR A 126 -7.96 1.17 -0.61
C THR A 126 -7.32 2.21 0.31
N GLY A 127 -6.14 2.71 -0.09
CA GLY A 127 -5.38 3.66 0.73
C GLY A 127 -4.58 2.98 1.85
N VAL A 128 -3.95 3.78 2.71
CA VAL A 128 -2.91 3.33 3.64
C VAL A 128 -3.33 3.24 5.11
N GLY A 129 -4.55 3.66 5.42
CA GLY A 129 -5.05 3.69 6.81
C GLY A 129 -4.74 4.99 7.56
N VAL A 130 -5.15 5.05 8.82
CA VAL A 130 -5.10 6.26 9.65
C VAL A 130 -3.68 6.52 10.18
N GLY A 131 -3.31 7.80 10.23
CA GLY A 131 -2.05 8.27 10.83
C GLY A 131 -0.86 8.24 9.88
N TYR A 132 -1.03 7.80 8.65
CA TYR A 132 -0.02 7.89 7.62
C TYR A 132 0.00 9.29 6.98
N GLN A 133 1.20 9.81 6.74
CA GLN A 133 1.44 11.09 6.06
C GLN A 133 2.09 10.82 4.71
N LEU A 134 1.61 11.48 3.67
CA LEU A 134 2.20 11.45 2.35
C LEU A 134 3.58 12.11 2.38
N ILE A 135 4.62 11.40 1.98
CA ILE A 135 6.01 11.91 1.93
C ILE A 135 6.58 11.95 0.52
N ALA A 136 6.05 11.16 -0.39
CA ALA A 136 6.37 11.24 -1.81
C ALA A 136 5.10 11.04 -2.64
N ASP A 137 4.83 11.99 -3.52
CA ASP A 137 3.75 11.95 -4.49
C ASP A 137 4.34 11.87 -5.91
N PHE A 138 3.61 11.25 -6.83
CA PHE A 138 4.00 11.17 -8.24
C PHE A 138 5.37 10.53 -8.54
N LEU A 139 5.81 9.53 -7.75
CA LEU A 139 6.93 8.71 -8.18
C LEU A 139 6.56 7.94 -9.46
N PRO A 140 7.44 7.91 -10.48
CA PRO A 140 7.18 7.12 -11.68
C PRO A 140 6.86 5.66 -11.35
N SER A 141 5.88 5.05 -12.01
CA SER A 141 5.43 3.68 -11.73
C SER A 141 6.54 2.62 -11.88
N GLN A 142 7.59 2.92 -12.62
CA GLN A 142 8.75 2.04 -12.82
C GLN A 142 9.89 2.28 -11.80
N THR A 143 9.74 3.26 -10.91
CA THR A 143 10.70 3.47 -9.82
C THR A 143 10.66 2.28 -8.86
N THR A 144 11.81 1.85 -8.36
CA THR A 144 11.95 0.70 -7.46
C THR A 144 12.59 1.04 -6.12
N GLU A 145 12.93 2.30 -5.90
CA GLU A 145 13.57 2.77 -4.67
C GLU A 145 13.19 4.22 -4.37
N PHE A 146 13.26 4.58 -3.09
CA PHE A 146 13.09 5.94 -2.60
C PHE A 146 13.80 6.08 -1.26
N THR A 147 14.50 7.20 -1.04
CA THR A 147 15.13 7.49 0.25
C THR A 147 14.36 8.60 0.97
N ASP A 148 13.83 8.26 2.13
CA ASP A 148 13.24 9.22 3.05
C ASP A 148 14.33 9.83 3.94
N ASN A 149 14.71 11.04 3.64
CA ASN A 149 15.65 11.86 4.41
C ASN A 149 14.97 13.07 5.06
N ASN A 150 13.63 13.06 5.14
CA ASN A 150 12.81 14.15 5.68
C ASN A 150 13.15 15.50 5.02
N HIS A 151 13.17 15.52 3.68
CA HIS A 151 13.53 16.68 2.87
C HIS A 151 14.93 17.26 3.17
N GLY A 152 15.87 16.43 3.54
CA GLY A 152 17.26 16.80 3.87
C GLY A 152 17.50 17.16 5.34
N ALA A 153 16.44 17.23 6.18
CA ALA A 153 16.57 17.49 7.61
C ALA A 153 17.00 16.23 8.40
N GLY A 154 16.90 15.07 7.80
CA GLY A 154 17.10 13.79 8.44
C GLY A 154 15.90 13.31 9.29
N LEU A 155 15.82 12.03 9.48
CA LEU A 155 14.89 11.36 10.39
C LEU A 155 15.51 11.29 11.81
N GLN A 156 14.66 11.27 12.81
CA GLN A 156 15.11 11.17 14.21
C GLN A 156 15.57 9.74 14.51
N GLN A 157 16.79 9.61 15.03
CA GLN A 157 17.34 8.34 15.50
C GLN A 157 16.62 7.84 16.77
N GLY A 158 16.61 6.52 16.97
CA GLY A 158 15.89 5.87 18.07
C GLY A 158 14.37 5.81 17.89
N VAL A 159 13.86 6.23 16.72
CA VAL A 159 12.43 6.24 16.39
C VAL A 159 12.14 5.19 15.31
N THR A 160 11.03 4.48 15.48
CA THR A 160 10.51 3.57 14.47
C THR A 160 9.65 4.35 13.46
N TYR A 161 9.87 4.10 12.18
CA TYR A 161 9.10 4.62 11.08
C TYR A 161 8.50 3.45 10.29
N CYS A 162 7.20 3.49 10.06
CA CYS A 162 6.52 2.53 9.21
C CYS A 162 6.07 3.20 7.91
N TYR A 163 6.23 2.49 6.82
CA TYR A 163 5.94 2.96 5.47
C TYR A 163 4.89 2.08 4.81
N ARG A 164 4.06 2.67 3.98
CA ARG A 164 3.16 1.99 3.05
C ARG A 164 3.20 2.68 1.70
N MET A 165 2.89 1.91 0.67
CA MET A 165 2.82 2.42 -0.70
C MET A 165 1.50 2.05 -1.34
N VAL A 166 1.04 2.93 -2.24
CA VAL A 166 -0.09 2.68 -3.13
C VAL A 166 0.27 3.13 -4.54
N ALA A 167 -0.28 2.47 -5.53
CA ALA A 167 -0.28 2.96 -6.90
C ALA A 167 -1.48 3.86 -7.14
N VAL A 168 -1.31 4.87 -7.97
CA VAL A 168 -2.35 5.81 -8.39
C VAL A 168 -2.64 5.59 -9.87
N PHE A 169 -3.92 5.50 -10.19
CA PHE A 169 -4.41 5.30 -11.55
C PHE A 169 -5.17 6.53 -12.04
N HIS A 170 -5.61 6.45 -13.28
CA HIS A 170 -6.48 7.47 -13.87
C HIS A 170 -7.64 7.82 -12.93
N ASP A 171 -8.07 9.06 -12.92
CA ASP A 171 -9.07 9.62 -12.00
C ASP A 171 -8.61 9.70 -10.52
N GLY A 172 -7.31 9.51 -10.25
CA GLY A 172 -6.72 9.59 -8.93
C GLY A 172 -7.14 8.46 -7.99
N VAL A 173 -7.64 7.34 -8.52
CA VAL A 173 -7.99 6.19 -7.69
C VAL A 173 -6.71 5.53 -7.19
N GLU A 174 -6.66 5.26 -5.88
CA GLU A 174 -5.57 4.53 -5.26
C GLU A 174 -5.85 3.03 -5.28
N GLY A 175 -4.82 2.24 -5.54
CA GLY A 175 -4.83 0.80 -5.40
C GLY A 175 -4.83 0.37 -3.93
N LYS A 176 -4.75 -0.94 -3.72
CA LYS A 176 -4.59 -1.51 -2.39
C LYS A 176 -3.20 -1.17 -1.85
N ALA A 177 -3.11 -0.76 -0.58
CA ALA A 177 -1.83 -0.64 0.09
C ALA A 177 -1.17 -2.01 0.23
N GLY A 178 0.14 -2.04 0.00
CA GLY A 178 0.97 -3.20 0.26
C GLY A 178 1.17 -3.46 1.76
N GLU A 179 1.92 -4.51 2.06
CA GLU A 179 2.41 -4.74 3.41
C GLU A 179 3.22 -3.54 3.88
N LYS A 180 3.15 -3.27 5.19
CA LYS A 180 3.95 -2.22 5.79
C LYS A 180 5.41 -2.65 5.88
N ALA A 181 6.32 -1.73 5.63
CA ALA A 181 7.74 -1.87 5.92
C ALA A 181 8.11 -0.93 7.07
N CYS A 182 8.54 -1.48 8.20
CA CYS A 182 8.92 -0.68 9.35
C CYS A 182 10.42 -0.80 9.61
N VAL A 183 11.05 0.32 9.95
CA VAL A 183 12.46 0.38 10.31
C VAL A 183 12.66 1.29 11.52
N MET A 184 13.48 0.89 12.45
CA MET A 184 13.95 1.73 13.54
C MET A 184 15.33 2.28 13.16
N LEU A 185 15.47 3.60 13.19
CA LEU A 185 16.77 4.21 12.98
C LEU A 185 17.62 4.02 14.24
N ALA A 186 18.75 3.35 14.08
CA ALA A 186 19.68 3.12 15.18
C ALA A 186 20.18 4.46 15.77
N ASN A 187 20.36 4.48 17.07
CA ASN A 187 20.98 5.60 17.77
C ASN A 187 22.49 5.31 17.87
N ASP A 188 23.18 5.49 16.77
CA ASP A 188 24.60 5.19 16.61
C ASP A 188 25.55 6.34 17.00
N ALA A 189 24.98 7.47 17.45
CA ALA A 189 25.76 8.60 17.93
C ALA A 189 26.17 8.43 19.41
N PRO A 190 27.42 8.75 19.77
CA PRO A 190 27.82 8.78 21.19
C PRO A 190 27.03 9.86 21.93
N LEU A 191 26.48 9.50 23.09
CA LEU A 191 25.76 10.44 23.94
C LEU A 191 26.72 11.15 24.90
N MET A 192 26.86 12.48 24.78
CA MET A 192 27.60 13.28 25.74
C MET A 192 26.85 13.34 27.06
N THR A 193 27.43 12.81 28.11
CA THR A 193 26.78 12.69 29.43
C THR A 193 27.19 13.77 30.42
N HIS A 194 28.35 14.38 30.23
CA HIS A 194 28.83 15.38 31.14
C HIS A 194 29.85 16.33 30.47
N VAL A 195 29.69 17.63 30.73
CA VAL A 195 30.65 18.67 30.39
C VAL A 195 30.77 19.60 31.57
N THR A 196 31.98 19.71 32.13
CA THR A 196 32.23 20.65 33.23
C THR A 196 33.59 21.30 33.12
N ASN A 197 33.68 22.53 33.60
CA ASN A 197 34.95 23.19 33.79
C ASN A 197 35.55 22.73 35.15
N ASP A 198 36.69 22.05 35.12
CA ASP A 198 37.34 21.57 36.34
C ASP A 198 38.20 22.69 36.96
N SER A 199 38.84 23.50 36.13
CA SER A 199 39.53 24.72 36.58
C SER A 199 39.47 25.82 35.54
N VAL A 200 39.37 27.08 36.00
CA VAL A 200 39.46 28.27 35.17
C VAL A 200 40.68 29.09 35.66
N ASP A 201 41.74 29.09 34.88
CA ASP A 201 42.95 29.87 35.10
C ASP A 201 43.25 30.72 33.88
N LEU A 202 43.94 31.83 34.07
CA LEU A 202 44.33 32.73 32.96
C LEU A 202 45.35 32.12 31.98
N THR A 203 46.01 31.02 32.39
CA THR A 203 47.05 30.35 31.63
C THR A 203 46.74 28.89 31.29
N LEU A 204 45.95 28.19 32.11
CA LEU A 204 45.61 26.77 31.95
C LEU A 204 44.21 26.53 32.47
N GLY A 205 43.28 26.21 31.56
CA GLY A 205 41.93 25.77 31.88
C GLY A 205 41.71 24.29 31.50
N TYR A 206 40.98 23.53 32.32
CA TYR A 206 40.64 22.16 32.03
C TYR A 206 39.11 22.01 31.92
N VAL A 207 38.68 21.36 30.86
CA VAL A 207 37.28 20.95 30.62
C VAL A 207 37.22 19.44 30.64
N VAL A 208 36.38 18.87 31.49
CA VAL A 208 36.12 17.44 31.50
C VAL A 208 34.90 17.18 30.64
N VAL A 209 35.05 16.32 29.65
CA VAL A 209 33.96 15.86 28.78
C VAL A 209 33.85 14.37 28.95
N ALA A 210 32.66 13.90 29.30
CA ALA A 210 32.32 12.48 29.38
C ALA A 210 31.20 12.11 28.40
N TRP A 211 31.30 10.96 27.81
CA TRP A 211 30.29 10.41 26.91
C TRP A 211 30.15 8.91 27.12
N THR A 212 29.01 8.36 26.73
CA THR A 212 28.79 6.92 26.61
C THR A 212 28.92 6.49 25.16
N ALA A 213 29.34 5.23 24.97
CA ALA A 213 29.29 4.63 23.64
C ALA A 213 27.84 4.63 23.10
N PRO A 214 27.65 4.69 21.78
CA PRO A 214 26.35 4.50 21.16
C PRO A 214 25.72 3.17 21.62
N GLN A 215 24.40 3.16 21.81
CA GLN A 215 23.70 1.97 22.35
C GLN A 215 23.37 0.93 21.28
N ASP A 216 23.24 1.35 20.01
CA ASP A 216 22.76 0.52 18.93
C ASP A 216 23.74 0.53 17.72
N ILE A 217 25.03 0.35 17.99
CA ILE A 217 26.03 0.23 16.91
C ILE A 217 25.81 -1.10 16.17
N ASP A 218 25.63 -1.00 14.86
CA ASP A 218 25.70 -2.17 13.99
C ASP A 218 27.13 -2.72 13.95
N SER A 219 27.36 -3.75 14.74
CA SER A 219 28.68 -4.41 14.84
C SER A 219 29.11 -5.10 13.54
N SER A 220 28.20 -5.26 12.56
CA SER A 220 28.56 -5.79 11.23
C SER A 220 29.19 -4.73 10.33
N GLN A 221 28.85 -3.47 10.54
CA GLN A 221 29.44 -2.33 9.81
C GLN A 221 30.63 -1.72 10.53
N TYR A 222 30.63 -1.72 11.87
CA TYR A 222 31.64 -1.10 12.71
C TYR A 222 32.29 -2.11 13.66
N ALA A 223 33.50 -2.52 13.37
CA ALA A 223 34.25 -3.44 14.23
C ALA A 223 34.78 -2.74 15.50
N SER A 224 34.64 -3.41 16.64
CA SER A 224 35.27 -2.97 17.89
C SER A 224 36.81 -3.18 17.83
N PRO A 225 37.66 -2.31 18.46
CA PRO A 225 37.29 -1.19 19.32
C PRO A 225 36.92 0.08 18.55
N TYR A 226 35.89 0.80 19.05
CA TYR A 226 35.48 2.06 18.45
C TYR A 226 36.43 3.21 18.78
N SER A 227 36.76 4.01 17.77
CA SER A 227 37.48 5.26 17.93
C SER A 227 36.65 6.45 17.45
N TYR A 228 36.56 7.47 18.26
CA TYR A 228 35.84 8.70 17.94
C TYR A 228 36.86 9.77 17.50
N ARG A 229 36.58 10.48 16.42
CA ARG A 229 37.40 11.57 15.91
C ARG A 229 36.63 12.87 15.94
#